data_d2a95a94cf2dfd6affad25731bd6af90
#
_entry.id   d2a95a94cf2dfd6affad25731bd6af90
#
_cell.length_a   1.000
_cell.length_b   1.000
_cell.length_c   1.000
_cell.angle_alpha   90.00
_cell.angle_beta   90.00
_cell.angle_gamma   90.00
#
_symmetry.space_group_name_H-M   'P 1'
#
loop_
_entity.id
_entity.type
_entity.pdbx_description
1 polymer ?
#
loop_
_entity_poly.entity_id
_entity_poly.type
_entity_poly.pdbx_seq_one_letter_code
_entity_poly.pdbx_strand_id
1 'polypeptide(L)'
;MAASPQAEVVNKLNSLTRELVEVELRLAKAQQYGSELQKFERLLDQREQALALVAETRPTGQRGVNAADDARQMLSDAMQQWLVTLGTQNTRSAHFDEDFTLFVDGSKFSPTTHQSGSTRTRIVLAFHAALLEVALTRGGNHPGWLLFDAPKQHELSQSDFDAYTDRLQVIAGKHPGRVQVVFSVADLKTQFQSGDEVWQPTFTINGEPRFLGPVGEEAKSQSLTSS
;
A
#
# COMPACT_ATOMS: atom_id res chain seq x y z
N MET A 1 67.12 14.29 -1.83
CA MET A 1 67.16 12.85 -2.26
C MET A 1 66.15 12.70 -3.40
N ALA A 2 66.59 12.46 -4.61
CA ALA A 2 65.73 12.22 -5.76
C ALA A 2 65.09 10.84 -5.64
N ALA A 3 63.75 10.72 -5.87
CA ALA A 3 63.06 9.46 -5.86
C ALA A 3 63.66 8.52 -6.93
N SER A 4 63.77 7.23 -6.62
CA SER A 4 64.25 6.22 -7.56
C SER A 4 63.30 6.19 -8.77
N PRO A 5 63.80 6.04 -10.03
CA PRO A 5 62.96 5.91 -11.23
C PRO A 5 61.90 4.81 -11.13
N GLN A 6 62.18 3.76 -10.38
CA GLN A 6 61.24 2.69 -10.08
C GLN A 6 60.04 3.11 -9.20
N ALA A 7 60.28 3.99 -8.20
CA ALA A 7 59.23 4.51 -7.33
C ALA A 7 58.28 5.45 -8.11
N GLU A 8 58.76 6.17 -9.09
CA GLU A 8 57.94 7.07 -9.92
C GLU A 8 57.04 6.26 -10.86
N VAL A 9 57.53 5.14 -11.46
CA VAL A 9 56.75 4.24 -12.28
C VAL A 9 55.65 3.56 -11.46
N VAL A 10 55.94 3.09 -10.25
CA VAL A 10 54.97 2.46 -9.34
C VAL A 10 53.86 3.45 -8.93
N ASN A 11 54.24 4.69 -8.61
CA ASN A 11 53.24 5.73 -8.27
C ASN A 11 52.33 6.06 -9.45
N LYS A 12 52.89 6.14 -10.66
CA LYS A 12 52.09 6.38 -11.86
C LYS A 12 51.17 5.21 -12.19
N LEU A 13 51.62 3.98 -12.02
CA LEU A 13 50.78 2.80 -12.17
C LEU A 13 49.60 2.79 -11.18
N ASN A 14 49.86 3.08 -9.90
CA ASN A 14 48.83 3.17 -8.89
C ASN A 14 47.82 4.29 -9.18
N SER A 15 48.28 5.47 -9.70
CA SER A 15 47.36 6.54 -10.12
C SER A 15 46.47 6.10 -11.27
N LEU A 16 47.02 5.49 -12.32
CA LEU A 16 46.26 4.99 -13.46
C LEU A 16 45.26 3.91 -13.06
N THR A 17 45.64 3.01 -12.15
CA THR A 17 44.74 1.99 -11.63
C THR A 17 43.54 2.59 -10.90
N ARG A 18 43.77 3.64 -10.09
CA ARG A 18 42.67 4.36 -9.41
C ARG A 18 41.74 5.07 -10.40
N GLU A 19 42.33 5.71 -11.41
CA GLU A 19 41.53 6.37 -12.47
C GLU A 19 40.69 5.37 -13.25
N LEU A 20 41.25 4.19 -13.56
CA LEU A 20 40.54 3.11 -14.24
C LEU A 20 39.31 2.66 -13.42
N VAL A 21 39.51 2.35 -12.13
CA VAL A 21 38.43 1.94 -11.24
C VAL A 21 37.34 3.02 -11.15
N GLU A 22 37.71 4.31 -11.09
CA GLU A 22 36.74 5.39 -11.07
C GLU A 22 35.94 5.47 -12.36
N VAL A 23 36.55 5.31 -13.52
CA VAL A 23 35.91 5.29 -14.84
C VAL A 23 34.95 4.10 -14.95
N GLU A 24 35.40 2.91 -14.53
CA GLU A 24 34.56 1.71 -14.52
C GLU A 24 33.31 1.88 -13.63
N LEU A 25 33.47 2.48 -12.45
CA LEU A 25 32.34 2.78 -11.55
C LEU A 25 31.34 3.78 -12.19
N ARG A 26 31.86 4.81 -12.86
CA ARG A 26 31.02 5.78 -13.59
C ARG A 26 30.27 5.13 -14.74
N LEU A 27 30.93 4.24 -15.48
CA LEU A 27 30.32 3.49 -16.58
C LEU A 27 29.20 2.58 -16.07
N ALA A 28 29.44 1.83 -14.99
CA ALA A 28 28.41 0.98 -14.38
C ALA A 28 27.17 1.77 -13.93
N LYS A 29 27.38 2.93 -13.30
CA LYS A 29 26.28 3.83 -12.93
C LYS A 29 25.52 4.35 -14.16
N ALA A 30 26.23 4.76 -15.21
CA ALA A 30 25.59 5.25 -16.44
C ALA A 30 24.76 4.15 -17.11
N GLN A 31 25.23 2.92 -17.14
CA GLN A 31 24.48 1.76 -17.64
C GLN A 31 23.23 1.46 -16.80
N GLN A 32 23.35 1.54 -15.49
CA GLN A 32 22.20 1.41 -14.58
C GLN A 32 21.14 2.47 -14.87
N TYR A 33 21.52 3.75 -14.93
CA TYR A 33 20.59 4.85 -15.27
C TYR A 33 19.95 4.67 -16.65
N GLY A 34 20.73 4.20 -17.64
CA GLY A 34 20.20 3.89 -18.97
C GLY A 34 19.12 2.82 -18.93
N SER A 35 19.30 1.76 -18.15
CA SER A 35 18.30 0.71 -17.98
C SER A 35 17.06 1.18 -17.24
N GLU A 36 17.22 2.02 -16.22
CA GLU A 36 16.10 2.61 -15.49
C GLU A 36 15.27 3.57 -16.35
N LEU A 37 15.93 4.37 -17.19
CA LEU A 37 15.29 5.26 -18.15
C LEU A 37 14.44 4.48 -19.15
N GLN A 38 14.99 3.42 -19.75
CA GLN A 38 14.24 2.54 -20.66
C GLN A 38 13.03 1.90 -20.00
N LYS A 39 13.16 1.51 -18.73
CA LYS A 39 12.05 0.96 -17.95
C LYS A 39 10.96 2.01 -17.72
N PHE A 40 11.37 3.24 -17.42
CA PHE A 40 10.44 4.36 -17.23
C PHE A 40 9.71 4.71 -18.53
N GLU A 41 10.39 4.76 -19.67
CA GLU A 41 9.79 4.97 -20.98
C GLU A 41 8.73 3.90 -21.31
N ARG A 42 9.02 2.63 -21.08
CA ARG A 42 8.04 1.55 -21.24
C ARG A 42 6.80 1.71 -20.36
N LEU A 43 7.00 2.16 -19.12
CA LEU A 43 5.88 2.41 -18.22
C LEU A 43 5.01 3.60 -18.67
N LEU A 44 5.62 4.62 -19.25
CA LEU A 44 4.88 5.74 -19.87
C LEU A 44 4.04 5.27 -21.05
N ASP A 45 4.61 4.47 -21.95
CA ASP A 45 3.90 3.90 -23.10
C ASP A 45 2.73 3.01 -22.65
N GLN A 46 2.95 2.15 -21.65
CA GLN A 46 1.90 1.31 -21.06
C GLN A 46 0.77 2.15 -20.43
N ARG A 47 1.14 3.23 -19.73
CA ARG A 47 0.16 4.17 -19.16
C ARG A 47 -0.66 4.84 -20.25
N GLU A 48 -0.04 5.29 -21.35
CA GLU A 48 -0.73 5.94 -22.46
C GLU A 48 -1.68 4.96 -23.15
N GLN A 49 -1.25 3.73 -23.42
CA GLN A 49 -2.10 2.67 -23.94
C GLN A 49 -3.29 2.35 -23.03
N ALA A 50 -3.06 2.27 -21.72
CA ALA A 50 -4.12 2.04 -20.75
C ALA A 50 -5.13 3.21 -20.72
N LEU A 51 -4.66 4.46 -20.80
CA LEU A 51 -5.53 5.63 -20.88
C LEU A 51 -6.35 5.66 -22.17
N ALA A 52 -5.77 5.29 -23.31
CA ALA A 52 -6.48 5.17 -24.58
C ALA A 52 -7.59 4.10 -24.50
N LEU A 53 -7.28 2.94 -23.92
CA LEU A 53 -8.26 1.86 -23.69
C LEU A 53 -9.40 2.30 -22.77
N VAL A 54 -9.09 3.01 -21.68
CA VAL A 54 -10.10 3.57 -20.78
C VAL A 54 -10.99 4.58 -21.50
N ALA A 55 -10.41 5.45 -22.33
CA ALA A 55 -11.17 6.42 -23.13
C ALA A 55 -12.11 5.73 -24.15
N GLU A 56 -11.65 4.65 -24.77
CA GLU A 56 -12.44 3.88 -25.73
C GLU A 56 -13.57 3.07 -25.05
N THR A 57 -13.31 2.58 -23.85
CA THR A 57 -14.29 1.80 -23.05
C THR A 57 -15.21 2.66 -22.19
N ARG A 58 -14.99 3.99 -22.18
CA ARG A 58 -15.82 4.92 -21.39
C ARG A 58 -17.29 4.83 -21.84
N PRO A 59 -18.24 4.61 -20.92
CA PRO A 59 -19.65 4.51 -21.26
C PRO A 59 -20.13 5.83 -21.88
N THR A 60 -20.49 5.82 -23.15
CA THR A 60 -20.97 7.02 -23.89
C THR A 60 -22.49 7.17 -23.85
N GLY A 61 -23.21 6.17 -23.35
CA GLY A 61 -24.65 6.20 -23.21
C GLY A 61 -25.12 6.84 -21.90
N GLN A 62 -26.28 7.52 -21.93
CA GLN A 62 -26.88 8.18 -20.75
C GLN A 62 -26.97 7.25 -19.53
N ARG A 63 -27.28 5.95 -19.74
CA ARG A 63 -27.33 4.95 -18.65
C ARG A 63 -25.95 4.68 -18.04
N GLY A 64 -24.90 4.68 -18.84
CA GLY A 64 -23.53 4.47 -18.37
C GLY A 64 -23.01 5.67 -17.57
N VAL A 65 -23.33 6.89 -17.99
CA VAL A 65 -23.00 8.13 -17.29
C VAL A 65 -23.70 8.15 -15.93
N ASN A 66 -25.01 7.90 -15.89
CA ASN A 66 -25.76 7.88 -14.63
C ASN A 66 -25.22 6.80 -13.67
N ALA A 67 -24.87 5.61 -14.17
CA ALA A 67 -24.32 4.54 -13.35
C ALA A 67 -22.92 4.90 -12.77
N ALA A 68 -22.10 5.62 -13.53
CA ALA A 68 -20.80 6.11 -13.07
C ALA A 68 -20.97 7.22 -12.00
N ASP A 69 -21.88 8.15 -12.21
CA ASP A 69 -22.20 9.20 -11.25
C ASP A 69 -22.75 8.64 -9.94
N ASP A 70 -23.67 7.68 -10.01
CA ASP A 70 -24.18 6.97 -8.83
C ASP A 70 -23.07 6.23 -8.09
N ALA A 71 -22.17 5.55 -8.81
CA ALA A 71 -21.02 4.85 -8.19
C ALA A 71 -20.08 5.83 -7.49
N ARG A 72 -19.79 6.96 -8.14
CA ARG A 72 -18.96 8.02 -7.61
C ARG A 72 -19.54 8.62 -6.34
N GLN A 73 -20.84 8.92 -6.36
CA GLN A 73 -21.54 9.46 -5.19
C GLN A 73 -21.51 8.46 -4.04
N MET A 74 -21.85 7.19 -4.28
CA MET A 74 -21.80 6.14 -3.26
C MET A 74 -20.39 5.98 -2.69
N LEU A 75 -19.36 6.05 -3.53
CA LEU A 75 -17.98 5.95 -3.08
C LEU A 75 -17.57 7.16 -2.22
N SER A 76 -18.01 8.36 -2.60
CA SER A 76 -17.77 9.58 -1.84
C SER A 76 -18.45 9.52 -0.46
N ASP A 77 -19.70 9.06 -0.42
CA ASP A 77 -20.46 8.91 0.83
C ASP A 77 -19.84 7.85 1.74
N ALA A 78 -19.49 6.70 1.19
CA ALA A 78 -18.81 5.63 1.92
C ALA A 78 -17.45 6.12 2.46
N MET A 79 -16.67 6.80 1.63
CA MET A 79 -15.37 7.38 2.03
C MET A 79 -15.52 8.33 3.21
N GLN A 80 -16.49 9.23 3.16
CA GLN A 80 -16.78 10.18 4.24
C GLN A 80 -17.18 9.46 5.54
N GLN A 81 -18.01 8.42 5.45
CA GLN A 81 -18.41 7.63 6.61
C GLN A 81 -17.23 6.87 7.23
N TRP A 82 -16.33 6.32 6.41
CA TRP A 82 -15.13 5.64 6.90
C TRP A 82 -14.14 6.60 7.56
N LEU A 83 -14.00 7.83 7.05
CA LEU A 83 -13.19 8.87 7.70
C LEU A 83 -13.73 9.25 9.08
N VAL A 84 -15.06 9.31 9.23
CA VAL A 84 -15.70 9.52 10.54
C VAL A 84 -15.43 8.34 11.47
N THR A 85 -15.57 7.10 10.99
CA THR A 85 -15.26 5.87 11.76
C THR A 85 -13.83 5.87 12.28
N LEU A 86 -12.87 6.33 11.47
CA LEU A 86 -11.45 6.42 11.80
C LEU A 86 -11.08 7.68 12.63
N GLY A 87 -12.04 8.43 13.12
CA GLY A 87 -11.78 9.59 13.98
C GLY A 87 -10.95 10.69 13.30
N THR A 88 -11.12 10.90 12.00
CA THR A 88 -10.35 11.89 11.24
C THR A 88 -10.86 13.30 11.54
N GLN A 89 -10.37 13.90 12.60
CA GLN A 89 -10.81 15.22 13.09
C GLN A 89 -10.47 16.38 12.16
N ASN A 90 -9.41 16.24 11.37
CA ASN A 90 -8.87 17.30 10.51
C ASN A 90 -9.34 17.21 9.05
N THR A 91 -10.15 16.23 8.70
CA THR A 91 -10.66 16.05 7.35
C THR A 91 -12.16 16.38 7.34
N ARG A 92 -12.53 17.46 6.65
CA ARG A 92 -13.91 17.95 6.61
C ARG A 92 -14.70 17.36 5.47
N SER A 93 -14.05 17.06 4.35
CA SER A 93 -14.69 16.54 3.15
C SER A 93 -13.78 15.60 2.38
N ALA A 94 -14.37 14.54 1.82
CA ALA A 94 -13.73 13.68 0.86
C ALA A 94 -14.73 13.37 -0.26
N HIS A 95 -14.33 13.53 -1.50
CA HIS A 95 -15.15 13.22 -2.66
C HIS A 95 -14.30 12.77 -3.85
N PHE A 96 -14.94 12.15 -4.80
CA PHE A 96 -14.31 11.75 -6.06
C PHE A 96 -14.83 12.65 -7.19
N ASP A 97 -13.93 13.07 -8.07
CA ASP A 97 -14.27 13.79 -9.31
C ASP A 97 -14.76 12.84 -10.41
N GLU A 98 -15.01 13.39 -11.60
CA GLU A 98 -15.50 12.65 -12.76
C GLU A 98 -14.54 11.53 -13.22
N ASP A 99 -13.26 11.65 -12.92
CA ASP A 99 -12.21 10.67 -13.22
C ASP A 99 -11.90 9.72 -12.06
N PHE A 100 -12.77 9.70 -11.03
CA PHE A 100 -12.56 8.95 -9.79
C PHE A 100 -11.27 9.31 -9.05
N THR A 101 -10.78 10.52 -9.23
CA THR A 101 -9.68 11.07 -8.43
C THR A 101 -10.21 11.49 -7.07
N LEU A 102 -9.57 11.04 -6.00
CA LEU A 102 -9.94 11.42 -4.63
C LEU A 102 -9.46 12.84 -4.33
N PHE A 103 -10.39 13.68 -3.88
CA PHE A 103 -10.14 14.98 -3.29
C PHE A 103 -10.44 14.94 -1.80
N VAL A 104 -9.55 15.53 -1.01
CA VAL A 104 -9.68 15.66 0.43
C VAL A 104 -9.50 17.14 0.77
N ASP A 105 -10.51 17.73 1.43
CA ASP A 105 -10.54 19.16 1.77
C ASP A 105 -10.25 20.08 0.56
N GLY A 106 -10.82 19.73 -0.58
CA GLY A 106 -10.70 20.48 -1.82
C GLY A 106 -9.38 20.31 -2.56
N SER A 107 -8.45 19.51 -2.06
CA SER A 107 -7.16 19.23 -2.69
C SER A 107 -7.10 17.79 -3.18
N LYS A 108 -6.50 17.58 -4.37
CA LYS A 108 -6.24 16.24 -4.88
C LYS A 108 -5.38 15.45 -3.88
N PHE A 109 -5.89 14.30 -3.46
CA PHE A 109 -5.14 13.42 -2.57
C PHE A 109 -3.95 12.80 -3.31
N SER A 110 -2.79 12.87 -2.65
CA SER A 110 -1.59 12.14 -3.05
C SER A 110 -0.93 11.54 -1.82
N PRO A 111 -0.45 10.30 -1.85
CA PRO A 111 0.26 9.69 -0.73
C PRO A 111 1.53 10.45 -0.31
N THR A 112 2.02 11.34 -1.17
CA THR A 112 3.23 12.16 -0.93
C THR A 112 2.92 13.57 -0.45
N THR A 113 1.64 13.96 -0.31
CA THR A 113 1.27 15.29 0.18
C THR A 113 1.60 15.48 1.66
N HIS A 114 1.70 16.76 2.09
CA HIS A 114 2.16 17.21 3.41
C HIS A 114 1.21 16.89 4.60
N GLN A 115 0.28 15.97 4.44
CA GLN A 115 -0.56 15.52 5.55
C GLN A 115 0.25 14.70 6.55
N SER A 116 -0.13 14.76 7.83
CA SER A 116 0.50 13.94 8.87
C SER A 116 0.42 12.44 8.51
N GLY A 117 1.40 11.65 8.96
CA GLY A 117 1.41 10.19 8.72
C GLY A 117 0.10 9.53 9.15
N SER A 118 -0.41 9.94 10.32
CA SER A 118 -1.68 9.47 10.88
C SER A 118 -2.90 9.79 9.98
N THR A 119 -3.04 11.03 9.50
CA THR A 119 -4.14 11.42 8.61
C THR A 119 -4.09 10.65 7.29
N ARG A 120 -2.89 10.51 6.70
CA ARG A 120 -2.68 9.77 5.46
C ARG A 120 -3.07 8.29 5.62
N THR A 121 -2.66 7.65 6.70
CA THR A 121 -3.02 6.26 6.98
C THR A 121 -4.54 6.10 7.09
N ARG A 122 -5.24 6.99 7.79
CA ARG A 122 -6.70 6.96 7.89
C ARG A 122 -7.38 7.13 6.54
N ILE A 123 -6.89 8.03 5.69
CA ILE A 123 -7.43 8.23 4.33
C ILE A 123 -7.24 6.96 3.49
N VAL A 124 -6.08 6.33 3.53
CA VAL A 124 -5.82 5.09 2.79
C VAL A 124 -6.70 3.94 3.28
N LEU A 125 -6.83 3.76 4.60
CA LEU A 125 -7.72 2.74 5.18
C LEU A 125 -9.18 2.98 4.80
N ALA A 126 -9.66 4.23 4.91
CA ALA A 126 -11.01 4.63 4.51
C ALA A 126 -11.28 4.36 3.04
N PHE A 127 -10.31 4.67 2.17
CA PHE A 127 -10.42 4.45 0.72
C PHE A 127 -10.62 2.97 0.37
N HIS A 128 -9.78 2.09 0.92
CA HIS A 128 -9.88 0.65 0.62
C HIS A 128 -11.18 0.05 1.19
N ALA A 129 -11.59 0.47 2.38
CA ALA A 129 -12.84 0.01 2.97
C ALA A 129 -14.07 0.51 2.21
N ALA A 130 -14.05 1.76 1.74
CA ALA A 130 -15.12 2.33 0.91
C ALA A 130 -15.25 1.60 -0.44
N LEU A 131 -14.12 1.30 -1.10
CA LEU A 131 -14.10 0.49 -2.32
C LEU A 131 -14.72 -0.89 -2.11
N LEU A 132 -14.34 -1.58 -1.04
CA LEU A 132 -14.89 -2.88 -0.68
C LEU A 132 -16.41 -2.78 -0.46
N GLU A 133 -16.86 -1.85 0.38
CA GLU A 133 -18.28 -1.68 0.75
C GLU A 133 -19.16 -1.39 -0.49
N VAL A 134 -18.73 -0.46 -1.34
CA VAL A 134 -19.45 -0.12 -2.57
C VAL A 134 -19.48 -1.29 -3.56
N ALA A 135 -18.36 -1.99 -3.74
CA ALA A 135 -18.30 -3.14 -4.63
C ALA A 135 -19.19 -4.30 -4.16
N LEU A 136 -19.27 -4.56 -2.86
CA LEU A 136 -20.15 -5.57 -2.30
C LEU A 136 -21.63 -5.20 -2.47
N THR A 137 -21.96 -3.91 -2.33
CA THR A 137 -23.33 -3.41 -2.45
C THR A 137 -23.83 -3.40 -3.89
N ARG A 138 -22.99 -3.03 -4.85
CA ARG A 138 -23.35 -2.92 -6.27
C ARG A 138 -23.04 -4.15 -7.11
N GLY A 139 -22.34 -5.14 -6.55
CA GLY A 139 -21.86 -6.30 -7.31
C GLY A 139 -20.64 -5.99 -8.19
N GLY A 140 -19.76 -5.11 -7.75
CA GLY A 140 -18.52 -4.76 -8.44
C GLY A 140 -17.45 -5.87 -8.40
N ASN A 141 -16.33 -5.63 -9.09
CA ASN A 141 -15.24 -6.59 -9.30
C ASN A 141 -14.16 -6.54 -8.21
N HIS A 142 -14.45 -6.03 -7.01
CA HIS A 142 -13.50 -6.08 -5.91
C HIS A 142 -13.28 -7.54 -5.48
N PRO A 143 -12.02 -7.98 -5.26
CA PRO A 143 -11.73 -9.38 -4.93
C PRO A 143 -12.30 -9.83 -3.57
N GLY A 144 -12.79 -8.91 -2.76
CA GLY A 144 -13.37 -9.20 -1.44
C GLY A 144 -12.34 -9.37 -0.33
N TRP A 145 -11.05 -9.13 -0.58
CA TRP A 145 -10.02 -9.23 0.44
C TRP A 145 -9.23 -7.93 0.60
N LEU A 146 -8.83 -7.65 1.83
CA LEU A 146 -7.98 -6.54 2.21
C LEU A 146 -6.78 -7.07 3.00
N LEU A 147 -5.59 -6.58 2.70
CA LEU A 147 -4.36 -6.90 3.42
C LEU A 147 -3.74 -5.58 3.91
N PHE A 148 -3.56 -5.46 5.21
CA PHE A 148 -2.97 -4.30 5.84
C PHE A 148 -1.73 -4.69 6.63
N ASP A 149 -0.59 -4.15 6.24
CA ASP A 149 0.66 -4.33 6.96
C ASP A 149 0.84 -3.21 7.98
N ALA A 150 0.87 -3.59 9.23
CA ALA A 150 1.15 -2.75 10.40
C ALA A 150 0.42 -1.39 10.44
N PRO A 151 -0.91 -1.33 10.24
CA PRO A 151 -1.64 -0.06 10.14
C PRO A 151 -1.55 0.81 11.41
N LYS A 152 -1.26 0.21 12.57
CA LYS A 152 -1.07 0.92 13.86
C LYS A 152 0.27 1.64 13.99
N GLN A 153 1.28 1.33 13.18
CA GLN A 153 2.60 1.95 13.29
C GLN A 153 2.59 3.46 12.97
N HIS A 154 1.52 3.94 12.35
CA HIS A 154 1.36 5.33 11.93
C HIS A 154 0.37 6.12 12.79
N GLU A 155 0.46 6.00 14.12
CA GLU A 155 -0.32 6.81 15.07
C GLU A 155 -1.85 6.60 15.00
N LEU A 156 -2.31 5.46 14.53
CA LEU A 156 -3.73 5.10 14.66
C LEU A 156 -4.00 4.72 16.12
N SER A 157 -4.97 5.40 16.77
CA SER A 157 -5.35 5.07 18.13
C SER A 157 -5.98 3.67 18.20
N GLN A 158 -5.90 3.01 19.36
CA GLN A 158 -6.57 1.71 19.55
C GLN A 158 -8.06 1.81 19.28
N SER A 159 -8.71 2.86 19.78
CA SER A 159 -10.15 3.07 19.59
C SER A 159 -10.55 3.25 18.14
N ASP A 160 -9.74 3.95 17.33
CA ASP A 160 -10.01 4.13 15.90
C ASP A 160 -9.83 2.82 15.14
N PHE A 161 -8.83 2.04 15.54
CA PHE A 161 -8.58 0.73 14.94
C PHE A 161 -9.70 -0.26 15.28
N ASP A 162 -10.17 -0.29 16.54
CA ASP A 162 -11.28 -1.13 16.97
C ASP A 162 -12.57 -0.74 16.24
N ALA A 163 -12.90 0.56 16.16
CA ALA A 163 -14.06 1.03 15.40
C ALA A 163 -13.99 0.66 13.91
N TYR A 164 -12.80 0.70 13.33
CA TYR A 164 -12.56 0.30 11.95
C TYR A 164 -12.78 -1.20 11.73
N THR A 165 -12.22 -2.04 12.60
CA THR A 165 -12.36 -3.50 12.54
C THR A 165 -13.79 -3.94 12.82
N ASP A 166 -14.46 -3.38 13.81
CA ASP A 166 -15.87 -3.66 14.13
C ASP A 166 -16.78 -3.38 12.92
N ARG A 167 -16.58 -2.25 12.25
CA ARG A 167 -17.37 -1.94 11.06
C ARG A 167 -17.07 -2.90 9.90
N LEU A 168 -15.81 -3.30 9.69
CA LEU A 168 -15.46 -4.33 8.70
C LEU A 168 -16.10 -5.68 9.02
N GLN A 169 -16.16 -6.09 10.28
CA GLN A 169 -16.84 -7.31 10.71
C GLN A 169 -18.35 -7.26 10.44
N VAL A 170 -18.99 -6.10 10.66
CA VAL A 170 -20.41 -5.92 10.30
C VAL A 170 -20.63 -6.09 8.80
N ILE A 171 -19.72 -5.57 7.96
CA ILE A 171 -19.79 -5.76 6.51
C ILE A 171 -19.56 -7.24 6.14
N ALA A 172 -18.55 -7.90 6.72
CA ALA A 172 -18.26 -9.30 6.48
C ALA A 172 -19.45 -10.19 6.86
N GLY A 173 -20.11 -9.91 8.00
CA GLY A 173 -21.31 -10.62 8.44
C GLY A 173 -22.50 -10.49 7.49
N LYS A 174 -22.63 -9.35 6.79
CA LYS A 174 -23.66 -9.16 5.75
C LYS A 174 -23.31 -9.87 4.43
N HIS A 175 -22.06 -10.22 4.21
CA HIS A 175 -21.57 -10.81 2.97
C HIS A 175 -20.73 -12.08 3.24
N PRO A 176 -21.29 -13.13 3.85
CA PRO A 176 -20.57 -14.32 4.28
C PRO A 176 -19.83 -14.99 3.11
N GLY A 177 -18.58 -15.36 3.34
CA GLY A 177 -17.70 -15.97 2.34
C GLY A 177 -17.22 -15.05 1.22
N ARG A 178 -17.57 -13.76 1.25
CA ARG A 178 -17.16 -12.78 0.23
C ARG A 178 -16.14 -11.77 0.71
N VAL A 179 -15.83 -11.76 2.01
CA VAL A 179 -14.93 -10.78 2.62
C VAL A 179 -13.88 -11.51 3.44
N GLN A 180 -12.63 -11.14 3.22
CA GLN A 180 -11.51 -11.54 4.06
C GLN A 180 -10.63 -10.32 4.33
N VAL A 181 -10.32 -10.08 5.60
CA VAL A 181 -9.43 -8.99 6.00
C VAL A 181 -8.28 -9.54 6.82
N VAL A 182 -7.07 -9.20 6.45
CA VAL A 182 -5.84 -9.64 7.12
C VAL A 182 -5.09 -8.41 7.63
N PHE A 183 -4.76 -8.42 8.90
CA PHE A 183 -3.94 -7.39 9.54
C PHE A 183 -2.65 -7.98 10.07
N SER A 184 -1.53 -7.38 9.75
CA SER A 184 -0.27 -7.54 10.46
C SER A 184 -0.22 -6.49 11.59
N VAL A 185 -0.08 -6.92 12.83
CA VAL A 185 -0.03 -6.00 14.00
C VAL A 185 1.08 -6.42 14.96
N ALA A 186 1.80 -5.45 15.50
CA ALA A 186 2.87 -5.71 16.47
C ALA A 186 2.33 -5.99 17.88
N ASP A 187 1.17 -5.44 18.23
CA ASP A 187 0.52 -5.59 19.54
C ASP A 187 -0.98 -5.86 19.34
N LEU A 188 -1.40 -7.00 19.85
CA LEU A 188 -2.74 -7.54 19.66
C LEU A 188 -3.57 -7.29 20.92
N LYS A 189 -4.23 -6.13 20.96
CA LYS A 189 -5.16 -5.76 22.05
C LYS A 189 -6.62 -5.80 21.63
N THR A 190 -6.89 -6.17 20.40
CA THR A 190 -8.24 -6.22 19.83
C THR A 190 -8.98 -7.45 20.33
N GLN A 191 -10.25 -7.32 20.67
CA GLN A 191 -11.12 -8.45 20.97
C GLN A 191 -11.48 -9.17 19.67
N PHE A 192 -11.21 -10.49 19.62
CA PHE A 192 -11.57 -11.33 18.48
C PHE A 192 -12.99 -11.85 18.64
N GLN A 193 -13.66 -12.00 17.51
CA GLN A 193 -14.96 -12.63 17.44
C GLN A 193 -14.81 -14.12 17.07
N SER A 194 -15.87 -14.89 17.29
CA SER A 194 -15.91 -16.29 16.84
C SER A 194 -15.78 -16.34 15.30
N GLY A 195 -14.74 -17.00 14.82
CA GLY A 195 -14.39 -17.12 13.40
C GLY A 195 -13.18 -16.31 12.97
N ASP A 196 -12.64 -15.44 13.84
CA ASP A 196 -11.37 -14.78 13.59
C ASP A 196 -10.21 -15.76 13.81
N GLU A 197 -9.22 -15.73 12.93
CA GLU A 197 -8.00 -16.50 13.06
C GLU A 197 -6.83 -15.59 13.45
N VAL A 198 -6.08 -16.00 14.47
CA VAL A 198 -4.90 -15.27 14.94
C VAL A 198 -3.65 -16.10 14.70
N TRP A 199 -2.75 -15.54 13.91
CA TRP A 199 -1.45 -16.14 13.64
C TRP A 199 -0.37 -15.39 14.43
N GLN A 200 0.35 -16.12 15.28
CA GLN A 200 1.43 -15.57 16.10
C GLN A 200 2.77 -16.14 15.64
N PRO A 201 3.88 -15.42 15.87
CA PRO A 201 5.21 -15.96 15.63
C PRO A 201 5.44 -17.25 16.39
N THR A 202 5.78 -18.34 15.69
CA THR A 202 6.00 -19.68 16.27
C THR A 202 7.48 -20.05 16.34
N PHE A 203 8.35 -19.26 15.72
CA PHE A 203 9.79 -19.47 15.70
C PHE A 203 10.52 -18.42 16.52
N THR A 204 11.63 -18.83 17.15
CA THR A 204 12.51 -17.94 17.90
C THR A 204 13.90 -18.00 17.30
N ILE A 205 14.40 -16.86 16.80
CA ILE A 205 15.76 -16.73 16.28
C ILE A 205 16.49 -15.70 17.15
N ASN A 206 17.57 -16.11 17.79
CA ASN A 206 18.35 -15.27 18.71
C ASN A 206 17.52 -14.64 19.86
N GLY A 207 16.50 -15.35 20.34
CA GLY A 207 15.60 -14.85 21.40
C GLY A 207 14.47 -13.94 20.91
N GLU A 208 14.39 -13.62 19.61
CA GLU A 208 13.33 -12.82 19.02
C GLU A 208 12.29 -13.69 18.31
N PRO A 209 10.98 -13.49 18.58
CA PRO A 209 9.92 -14.22 17.89
C PRO A 209 9.87 -13.85 16.40
N ARG A 210 9.66 -14.84 15.52
CA ARG A 210 9.58 -14.69 14.07
C ARG A 210 8.37 -15.45 13.52
N PHE A 211 7.71 -14.89 12.51
CA PHE A 211 6.65 -15.56 11.76
C PHE A 211 7.19 -16.66 10.85
N LEU A 212 8.36 -16.42 10.26
CA LEU A 212 9.01 -17.33 9.35
C LEU A 212 10.21 -17.97 10.03
N GLY A 213 10.25 -19.30 10.00
CA GLY A 213 11.37 -20.11 10.44
C GLY A 213 12.35 -20.41 9.32
N PRO A 214 13.42 -21.19 9.63
CA PRO A 214 14.32 -21.73 8.63
C PRO A 214 13.56 -22.56 7.59
N VAL A 215 14.05 -22.59 6.35
CA VAL A 215 13.45 -23.38 5.27
C VAL A 215 13.47 -24.87 5.67
N GLY A 216 12.28 -25.50 5.69
CA GLY A 216 12.12 -26.92 6.05
C GLY A 216 11.49 -27.19 7.42
N GLU A 217 11.20 -26.17 8.22
CA GLU A 217 10.41 -26.33 9.45
C GLU A 217 8.93 -26.06 9.19
N GLU A 218 8.06 -26.98 9.60
CA GLU A 218 6.61 -26.81 9.49
C GLU A 218 6.10 -25.76 10.49
N ALA A 219 5.44 -24.73 9.98
CA ALA A 219 4.73 -23.76 10.81
C ALA A 219 3.53 -24.45 11.50
N LYS A 220 3.50 -24.49 12.82
CA LYS A 220 2.31 -24.93 13.57
C LYS A 220 1.34 -23.76 13.67
N SER A 221 0.25 -23.79 12.92
CA SER A 221 -0.87 -22.88 13.12
C SER A 221 -1.56 -23.24 14.44
N GLN A 222 -1.60 -22.32 15.39
CA GLN A 222 -2.45 -22.45 16.58
C GLN A 222 -3.77 -21.74 16.28
N SER A 223 -4.82 -22.51 16.00
CA SER A 223 -6.18 -22.00 16.09
C SER A 223 -6.51 -21.79 17.56
N LEU A 224 -6.72 -20.56 17.98
CA LEU A 224 -7.28 -20.26 19.28
C LEU A 224 -8.78 -20.60 19.24
N THR A 225 -9.14 -21.84 19.53
CA THR A 225 -10.50 -22.16 19.92
C THR A 225 -10.70 -21.60 21.32
N SER A 226 -11.47 -20.51 21.40
CA SER A 226 -11.95 -19.95 22.66
C SER A 226 -12.82 -21.00 23.36
N SER A 227 -12.38 -21.38 24.55
CA SER A 227 -13.19 -22.10 25.51
C SER A 227 -14.16 -21.18 26.21
#